data_8a52ae493e0c92771c158fcdb0eb7923
#
_entry.id   8a52ae493e0c92771c158fcdb0eb7923
#
_cell.length_a   1.000
_cell.length_b   1.000
_cell.length_c   1.000
_cell.angle_alpha   90.00
_cell.angle_beta   90.00
_cell.angle_gamma   90.00
#
_symmetry.space_group_name_H-M   'P 1'
#
loop_
_entity.id
_entity.type
_entity.pdbx_description
1 polymer ?
#
loop_
_entity_poly.entity_id
_entity_poly.type
_entity_poly.pdbx_seq_one_letter_code
_entity_poly.pdbx_strand_id
1 'polypeptide(L)'
;MTLYQKYETDNAYNYLQQIIDLLEEPICLLGGWAVFFTVNELYKKETGSDYLGSKDIDLGFHIDMNFKEQQLKNTTMGKTISLLEKNGFQSQGSRYYKDISIENGRELTSEESKNEPAHNVFKMYIDLMVDNVHPSFRKIFNFDPLDEDLLNLVFEKTTMRTEITTFKKLLWIPAPEILLSTKIKSLPNRTEDKRIKDICDIYAISFFSNKKVTELMKESKILLEKDRFEKLKPFLESDDDFLTAAEHLLVDGESIKNLFKELIKT
;
A
#
# COMPACT_ATOMS: atom_id res chain seq x y z
N MET A 1 18.18 13.03 -1.99
CA MET A 1 17.28 12.74 -3.14
C MET A 1 15.93 12.35 -2.55
N THR A 2 14.80 12.91 -2.98
CA THR A 2 13.49 12.53 -2.43
C THR A 2 13.04 11.22 -3.05
N LEU A 3 12.50 10.28 -2.26
CA LEU A 3 12.04 8.97 -2.71
C LEU A 3 10.91 9.10 -3.76
N TYR A 4 10.02 10.05 -3.55
CA TYR A 4 8.97 10.46 -4.49
C TYR A 4 9.04 11.96 -4.72
N GLN A 5 8.76 12.39 -5.93
CA GLN A 5 8.60 13.82 -6.19
C GLN A 5 7.30 14.31 -5.54
N LYS A 6 7.31 15.55 -5.06
CA LYS A 6 6.13 16.11 -4.37
C LYS A 6 4.86 16.05 -5.24
N TYR A 7 4.98 16.30 -6.54
CA TYR A 7 3.83 16.23 -7.45
C TYR A 7 3.24 14.82 -7.58
N GLU A 8 4.06 13.75 -7.45
CA GLU A 8 3.57 12.37 -7.52
C GLU A 8 2.68 12.05 -6.31
N THR A 9 3.11 12.43 -5.12
CA THR A 9 2.34 12.20 -3.89
C THR A 9 1.13 13.11 -3.79
N ASP A 10 1.23 14.38 -4.20
CA ASP A 10 0.12 15.32 -4.19
C ASP A 10 -0.98 14.87 -5.18
N ASN A 11 -0.61 14.45 -6.39
CA ASN A 11 -1.56 13.90 -7.36
C ASN A 11 -2.20 12.60 -6.85
N ALA A 12 -1.37 11.68 -6.32
CA ALA A 12 -1.89 10.43 -5.77
C ALA A 12 -2.88 10.67 -4.60
N TYR A 13 -2.61 11.65 -3.74
CA TYR A 13 -3.53 12.02 -2.65
C TYR A 13 -4.85 12.61 -3.18
N ASN A 14 -4.79 13.48 -4.19
CA ASN A 14 -5.98 14.04 -4.81
C ASN A 14 -6.84 12.94 -5.48
N TYR A 15 -6.20 12.01 -6.19
CA TYR A 15 -6.90 10.86 -6.78
C TYR A 15 -7.45 9.91 -5.72
N LEU A 16 -6.70 9.68 -4.62
CA LEU A 16 -7.20 8.89 -3.49
C LEU A 16 -8.51 9.48 -2.95
N GLN A 17 -8.58 10.79 -2.74
CA GLN A 17 -9.80 11.46 -2.30
C GLN A 17 -10.94 11.26 -3.30
N GLN A 18 -10.70 11.51 -4.59
CA GLN A 18 -11.71 11.36 -5.64
C GLN A 18 -12.22 9.90 -5.73
N ILE A 19 -11.33 8.92 -5.66
CA ILE A 19 -11.70 7.51 -5.71
C ILE A 19 -12.52 7.12 -4.48
N ILE A 20 -12.07 7.48 -3.28
CA ILE A 20 -12.79 7.18 -2.03
C ILE A 20 -14.18 7.79 -2.04
N ASP A 21 -14.36 9.01 -2.52
CA ASP A 21 -15.67 9.66 -2.61
C ASP A 21 -16.66 8.87 -3.50
N LEU A 22 -16.16 8.14 -4.49
CA LEU A 22 -16.97 7.36 -5.43
C LEU A 22 -17.26 5.93 -4.94
N LEU A 23 -16.44 5.38 -4.06
CA LEU A 23 -16.55 3.97 -3.62
C LEU A 23 -17.69 3.75 -2.63
N GLU A 24 -18.23 2.54 -2.62
CA GLU A 24 -19.16 2.07 -1.59
C GLU A 24 -18.40 1.59 -0.35
N GLU A 25 -18.89 1.94 0.82
CA GLU A 25 -18.35 1.44 2.10
C GLU A 25 -18.76 -0.02 2.36
N PRO A 26 -17.94 -0.80 3.06
CA PRO A 26 -16.66 -0.44 3.68
C PRO A 26 -15.51 -0.39 2.67
N ILE A 27 -14.63 0.61 2.81
CA ILE A 27 -13.46 0.78 1.97
C ILE A 27 -12.21 0.39 2.78
N CYS A 28 -11.52 -0.67 2.37
CA CYS A 28 -10.24 -1.04 2.98
C CYS A 28 -9.09 -0.41 2.21
N LEU A 29 -8.36 0.51 2.84
CA LEU A 29 -7.18 1.16 2.28
C LEU A 29 -5.92 0.42 2.74
N LEU A 30 -5.01 0.14 1.82
CA LEU A 30 -3.80 -0.63 2.03
C LEU A 30 -2.54 0.16 1.66
N GLY A 31 -1.40 -0.53 1.65
CA GLY A 31 -0.14 -0.04 1.10
C GLY A 31 0.38 1.22 1.78
N GLY A 32 1.03 2.07 0.98
CA GLY A 32 1.71 3.26 1.52
C GLY A 32 0.79 4.30 2.13
N TRP A 33 -0.45 4.45 1.62
CA TRP A 33 -1.43 5.36 2.21
C TRP A 33 -1.99 4.86 3.54
N ALA A 34 -2.17 3.55 3.69
CA ALA A 34 -2.55 2.98 5.00
C ALA A 34 -1.45 3.23 6.04
N VAL A 35 -0.18 3.06 5.66
CA VAL A 35 0.95 3.41 6.53
C VAL A 35 0.93 4.90 6.87
N PHE A 36 0.76 5.78 5.88
CA PHE A 36 0.68 7.22 6.11
C PHE A 36 -0.38 7.58 7.17
N PHE A 37 -1.61 7.11 7.03
CA PHE A 37 -2.66 7.40 8.00
C PHE A 37 -2.41 6.77 9.39
N THR A 38 -1.62 5.71 9.45
CA THR A 38 -1.27 5.04 10.72
C THR A 38 -0.20 5.80 11.49
N VAL A 39 0.79 6.38 10.80
CA VAL A 39 2.01 6.90 11.45
C VAL A 39 2.13 8.42 11.43
N ASN A 40 1.44 9.12 10.51
CA ASN A 40 1.71 10.52 10.20
C ASN A 40 1.55 11.48 11.39
N GLU A 41 0.58 11.24 12.26
CA GLU A 41 0.32 12.10 13.42
C GLU A 41 1.53 12.11 14.37
N LEU A 42 2.02 10.93 14.77
CA LEU A 42 3.18 10.81 15.66
C LEU A 42 4.47 11.20 14.94
N TYR A 43 4.64 10.79 13.69
CA TYR A 43 5.79 11.15 12.89
C TYR A 43 5.94 12.66 12.75
N LYS A 44 4.88 13.37 12.41
CA LYS A 44 4.85 14.83 12.29
C LYS A 44 5.13 15.53 13.61
N LYS A 45 4.62 14.99 14.71
CA LYS A 45 4.89 15.52 16.05
C LYS A 45 6.36 15.42 16.42
N GLU A 46 7.04 14.34 16.06
CA GLU A 46 8.45 14.10 16.41
C GLU A 46 9.42 14.79 15.43
N THR A 47 9.09 14.83 14.14
CA THR A 47 10.01 15.31 13.08
C THR A 47 9.69 16.71 12.57
N GLY A 48 8.47 17.21 12.81
CA GLY A 48 7.97 18.48 12.25
C GLY A 48 7.52 18.39 10.79
N SER A 49 7.59 17.22 10.15
CA SER A 49 7.24 17.00 8.74
C SER A 49 6.22 15.89 8.57
N ASP A 50 5.44 15.93 7.51
CA ASP A 50 4.55 14.82 7.18
C ASP A 50 5.36 13.59 6.75
N TYR A 51 4.84 12.40 7.09
CA TYR A 51 5.43 11.14 6.66
C TYR A 51 5.34 10.99 5.13
N LEU A 52 6.16 10.11 4.58
CA LEU A 52 6.18 9.80 3.16
C LEU A 52 4.79 9.30 2.70
N GLY A 53 4.20 9.95 1.72
CA GLY A 53 2.98 9.50 1.07
C GLY A 53 3.22 8.26 0.21
N SER A 54 2.30 8.01 -0.71
CA SER A 54 2.43 6.98 -1.75
C SER A 54 2.08 7.56 -3.11
N LYS A 55 2.65 7.00 -4.17
CA LYS A 55 2.27 7.32 -5.54
C LYS A 55 1.24 6.37 -6.14
N ASP A 56 1.03 5.23 -5.49
CA ASP A 56 0.06 4.21 -5.87
C ASP A 56 -1.07 4.19 -4.81
N ILE A 57 -2.28 3.79 -5.21
CA ILE A 57 -3.42 3.56 -4.30
C ILE A 57 -3.67 2.06 -4.24
N ASP A 58 -3.68 1.50 -3.05
CA ASP A 58 -3.92 0.07 -2.81
C ASP A 58 -5.26 -0.10 -2.08
N LEU A 59 -6.19 -0.88 -2.65
CA LEU A 59 -7.51 -1.14 -2.10
C LEU A 59 -7.70 -2.64 -1.83
N GLY A 60 -8.25 -2.96 -0.66
CA GLY A 60 -8.48 -4.34 -0.22
C GLY A 60 -9.96 -4.73 -0.27
N PHE A 61 -10.23 -5.98 -0.66
CA PHE A 61 -11.58 -6.52 -0.79
C PHE A 61 -11.67 -7.93 -0.22
N HIS A 62 -12.81 -8.23 0.41
CA HIS A 62 -13.16 -9.59 0.80
C HIS A 62 -13.93 -10.29 -0.31
N ILE A 63 -13.57 -11.54 -0.59
CA ILE A 63 -14.21 -12.37 -1.62
C ILE A 63 -14.59 -13.74 -1.04
N ASP A 64 -15.88 -13.99 -0.96
CA ASP A 64 -16.39 -15.33 -0.63
C ASP A 64 -16.18 -16.28 -1.83
N MET A 65 -15.40 -17.33 -1.62
CA MET A 65 -15.08 -18.35 -2.62
C MET A 65 -16.29 -19.15 -3.10
N ASN A 66 -17.42 -19.08 -2.39
CA ASN A 66 -18.67 -19.75 -2.78
C ASN A 66 -19.53 -18.90 -3.73
N PHE A 67 -19.13 -17.66 -4.04
CA PHE A 67 -19.90 -16.80 -4.93
C PHE A 67 -19.99 -17.37 -6.35
N LYS A 68 -21.18 -17.23 -6.94
CA LYS A 68 -21.37 -17.46 -8.37
C LYS A 68 -20.92 -16.22 -9.16
N GLU A 69 -20.66 -16.40 -10.44
CA GLU A 69 -20.20 -15.31 -11.34
C GLU A 69 -21.03 -14.02 -11.23
N GLN A 70 -22.36 -14.13 -11.17
CA GLN A 70 -23.23 -12.95 -11.03
C GLN A 70 -23.09 -12.25 -9.67
N GLN A 71 -22.81 -13.01 -8.62
CA GLN A 71 -22.60 -12.45 -7.28
C GLN A 71 -21.27 -11.70 -7.20
N LEU A 72 -20.23 -12.20 -7.87
CA LEU A 72 -18.93 -11.51 -7.94
C LEU A 72 -19.05 -10.12 -8.57
N LYS A 73 -19.85 -9.97 -9.62
CA LYS A 73 -20.11 -8.64 -10.24
C LYS A 73 -20.77 -7.65 -9.29
N ASN A 74 -21.54 -8.14 -8.33
CA ASN A 74 -22.28 -7.33 -7.37
C ASN A 74 -21.49 -7.07 -6.08
N THR A 75 -20.29 -7.66 -5.92
CA THR A 75 -19.42 -7.35 -4.78
C THR A 75 -18.93 -5.91 -4.83
N THR A 76 -18.46 -5.39 -3.70
CA THR A 76 -17.80 -4.07 -3.63
C THR A 76 -16.65 -3.99 -4.63
N MET A 77 -15.85 -5.07 -4.79
CA MET A 77 -14.80 -5.12 -5.79
C MET A 77 -15.33 -5.03 -7.23
N GLY A 78 -16.35 -5.83 -7.57
CA GLY A 78 -16.96 -5.79 -8.92
C GLY A 78 -17.52 -4.43 -9.29
N LYS A 79 -18.15 -3.75 -8.32
CA LYS A 79 -18.62 -2.37 -8.47
C LYS A 79 -17.46 -1.39 -8.60
N THR A 80 -16.37 -1.57 -7.82
CA THR A 80 -15.17 -0.74 -7.93
C THR A 80 -14.54 -0.87 -9.31
N ILE A 81 -14.39 -2.08 -9.85
CA ILE A 81 -13.89 -2.32 -11.21
C ILE A 81 -14.74 -1.55 -12.23
N SER A 82 -16.05 -1.74 -12.20
CA SER A 82 -16.96 -1.04 -13.11
C SER A 82 -16.89 0.49 -13.01
N LEU A 83 -16.67 0.99 -11.79
CA LEU A 83 -16.52 2.41 -11.53
C LEU A 83 -15.19 2.95 -12.07
N LEU A 84 -14.08 2.25 -11.89
CA LEU A 84 -12.78 2.63 -12.42
C LEU A 84 -12.82 2.70 -13.96
N GLU A 85 -13.37 1.67 -14.61
CA GLU A 85 -13.53 1.64 -16.07
C GLU A 85 -14.40 2.78 -16.57
N LYS A 86 -15.54 3.04 -15.92
CA LYS A 86 -16.43 4.17 -16.25
C LYS A 86 -15.75 5.53 -16.12
N ASN A 87 -14.80 5.66 -15.18
CA ASN A 87 -14.02 6.88 -14.99
C ASN A 87 -12.72 6.91 -15.80
N GLY A 88 -12.58 6.06 -16.82
CA GLY A 88 -11.48 6.10 -17.79
C GLY A 88 -10.16 5.49 -17.31
N PHE A 89 -10.15 4.76 -16.19
CA PHE A 89 -8.98 3.96 -15.82
C PHE A 89 -8.84 2.78 -16.75
N GLN A 90 -7.60 2.48 -17.14
CA GLN A 90 -7.25 1.35 -17.99
C GLN A 90 -6.67 0.23 -17.15
N SER A 91 -6.98 -1.03 -17.46
CA SER A 91 -6.41 -2.19 -16.78
C SER A 91 -5.10 -2.62 -17.42
N GLN A 92 -4.11 -2.98 -16.58
CA GLN A 92 -2.83 -3.56 -17.00
C GLN A 92 -2.41 -4.61 -15.98
N GLY A 93 -2.56 -5.89 -16.32
CA GLY A 93 -2.25 -6.99 -15.41
C GLY A 93 -3.15 -6.99 -14.18
N SER A 94 -2.56 -6.76 -13.01
CA SER A 94 -3.26 -6.74 -11.71
C SER A 94 -3.60 -5.33 -11.20
N ARG A 95 -3.51 -4.30 -12.05
CA ARG A 95 -3.71 -2.91 -11.65
C ARG A 95 -4.49 -2.10 -12.66
N TYR A 96 -5.13 -1.06 -12.18
CA TYR A 96 -5.69 0.02 -12.99
C TYR A 96 -4.75 1.21 -13.02
N TYR A 97 -4.81 2.00 -14.08
CA TYR A 97 -3.98 3.21 -14.18
C TYR A 97 -4.64 4.32 -14.99
N LYS A 98 -4.16 5.53 -14.76
CA LYS A 98 -4.34 6.70 -15.61
C LYS A 98 -3.00 7.35 -15.88
N ASP A 99 -2.84 7.89 -17.07
CA ASP A 99 -1.71 8.74 -17.44
C ASP A 99 -2.06 10.21 -17.18
N ILE A 100 -1.18 10.93 -16.50
CA ILE A 100 -1.38 12.30 -16.06
C ILE A 100 -0.19 13.13 -16.52
N SER A 101 -0.45 14.29 -17.15
CA SER A 101 0.60 15.24 -17.49
C SER A 101 1.21 15.85 -16.22
N ILE A 102 2.53 15.76 -16.08
CA ILE A 102 3.27 16.36 -14.96
C ILE A 102 3.20 17.89 -15.04
N GLU A 103 3.19 18.44 -16.26
CA GLU A 103 3.23 19.89 -16.49
C GLU A 103 1.98 20.60 -15.97
N ASN A 104 0.80 20.01 -16.17
CA ASN A 104 -0.47 20.69 -15.87
C ASN A 104 -1.48 19.86 -15.06
N GLY A 105 -1.14 18.62 -14.69
CA GLY A 105 -1.98 17.73 -13.87
C GLY A 105 -3.20 17.17 -14.58
N ARG A 106 -3.37 17.39 -15.91
CA ARG A 106 -4.55 16.87 -16.63
C ARG A 106 -4.37 15.40 -16.99
N GLU A 107 -5.48 14.69 -17.06
CA GLU A 107 -5.51 13.32 -17.59
C GLU A 107 -5.16 13.32 -19.08
N LEU A 108 -4.35 12.34 -19.48
CA LEU A 108 -3.96 12.11 -20.86
C LEU A 108 -4.74 10.91 -21.43
N THR A 109 -5.15 11.02 -22.66
CA THR A 109 -5.62 9.86 -23.42
C THR A 109 -4.44 8.95 -23.74
N SER A 110 -4.71 7.69 -24.10
CA SER A 110 -3.64 6.74 -24.49
C SER A 110 -2.84 7.22 -25.74
N GLU A 111 -3.46 8.01 -26.60
CA GLU A 111 -2.79 8.58 -27.78
C GLU A 111 -1.90 9.77 -27.39
N GLU A 112 -2.41 10.68 -26.56
CA GLU A 112 -1.63 11.79 -26.01
C GLU A 112 -0.41 11.29 -25.22
N SER A 113 -0.64 10.31 -24.32
CA SER A 113 0.43 9.73 -23.49
C SER A 113 1.56 9.09 -24.32
N LYS A 114 1.24 8.48 -25.47
CA LYS A 114 2.27 7.92 -26.37
C LYS A 114 3.12 8.98 -27.07
N ASN A 115 2.55 10.16 -27.26
CA ASN A 115 3.21 11.28 -27.94
C ASN A 115 3.98 12.19 -26.96
N GLU A 116 3.72 12.06 -25.65
CA GLU A 116 4.45 12.80 -24.62
C GLU A 116 5.77 12.12 -24.27
N PRO A 117 6.83 12.88 -23.97
CA PRO A 117 8.05 12.33 -23.38
C PRO A 117 7.75 11.62 -22.07
N ALA A 118 8.36 10.43 -21.86
CA ALA A 118 8.07 9.60 -20.69
C ALA A 118 8.26 10.34 -19.34
N HIS A 119 9.18 11.30 -19.28
CA HIS A 119 9.41 12.10 -18.06
C HIS A 119 8.34 13.18 -17.82
N ASN A 120 7.44 13.42 -18.77
CA ASN A 120 6.30 14.33 -18.62
C ASN A 120 5.01 13.60 -18.25
N VAL A 121 5.04 12.28 -18.14
CA VAL A 121 3.86 11.46 -17.83
C VAL A 121 4.02 10.83 -16.46
N PHE A 122 3.12 11.16 -15.55
CA PHE A 122 2.94 10.45 -14.29
C PHE A 122 1.87 9.39 -14.46
N LYS A 123 2.22 8.12 -14.21
CA LYS A 123 1.28 7.02 -14.26
C LYS A 123 0.72 6.75 -12.87
N MET A 124 -0.53 7.14 -12.65
CA MET A 124 -1.26 6.91 -11.42
C MET A 124 -1.81 5.49 -11.40
N TYR A 125 -1.36 4.66 -10.46
CA TYR A 125 -1.80 3.27 -10.33
C TYR A 125 -2.79 3.07 -9.19
N ILE A 126 -3.74 2.15 -9.42
CA ILE A 126 -4.65 1.62 -8.39
C ILE A 126 -4.50 0.10 -8.40
N ASP A 127 -4.02 -0.44 -7.29
CA ASP A 127 -3.87 -1.88 -7.09
C ASP A 127 -5.09 -2.42 -6.31
N LEU A 128 -5.73 -3.45 -6.85
CA LEU A 128 -6.85 -4.12 -6.20
C LEU A 128 -6.36 -5.44 -5.62
N MET A 129 -6.49 -5.58 -4.30
CA MET A 129 -6.06 -6.76 -3.56
C MET A 129 -7.26 -7.48 -2.97
N VAL A 130 -7.18 -8.80 -2.92
CA VAL A 130 -8.23 -9.65 -2.34
C VAL A 130 -7.62 -10.59 -1.30
N ASP A 131 -8.42 -10.98 -0.33
CA ASP A 131 -8.06 -12.01 0.63
C ASP A 131 -8.10 -13.44 0.03
N ASN A 132 -8.84 -13.62 -1.06
CA ASN A 132 -8.95 -14.88 -1.80
C ASN A 132 -9.17 -14.61 -3.29
N VAL A 133 -8.37 -15.24 -4.15
CA VAL A 133 -8.52 -15.11 -5.60
C VAL A 133 -9.53 -16.13 -6.12
N HIS A 134 -10.72 -15.67 -6.46
CA HIS A 134 -11.75 -16.55 -7.03
C HIS A 134 -11.40 -16.97 -8.47
N PRO A 135 -11.50 -18.28 -8.85
CA PRO A 135 -11.08 -18.78 -10.17
C PRO A 135 -11.76 -18.11 -11.36
N SER A 136 -12.95 -17.55 -11.16
CA SER A 136 -13.71 -16.90 -12.24
C SER A 136 -13.34 -15.42 -12.46
N PHE A 137 -12.43 -14.83 -11.67
CA PHE A 137 -12.10 -13.39 -11.81
C PHE A 137 -11.69 -13.03 -13.23
N ARG A 138 -10.70 -13.73 -13.76
CA ARG A 138 -10.20 -13.45 -15.12
C ARG A 138 -11.28 -13.57 -16.19
N LYS A 139 -12.16 -14.55 -16.05
CA LYS A 139 -13.28 -14.77 -16.99
C LYS A 139 -14.30 -13.63 -16.93
N ILE A 140 -14.58 -13.10 -15.73
CA ILE A 140 -15.65 -12.13 -15.50
C ILE A 140 -15.20 -10.70 -15.76
N PHE A 141 -14.00 -10.34 -15.30
CA PHE A 141 -13.49 -8.98 -15.27
C PHE A 141 -12.33 -8.75 -16.23
N ASN A 142 -11.81 -9.79 -16.88
CA ASN A 142 -10.56 -9.72 -17.65
C ASN A 142 -9.41 -9.11 -16.85
N PHE A 143 -9.38 -9.39 -15.55
CA PHE A 143 -8.51 -8.79 -14.55
C PHE A 143 -8.12 -9.83 -13.50
N ASP A 144 -6.87 -9.82 -13.05
CA ASP A 144 -6.37 -10.69 -11.98
C ASP A 144 -5.97 -9.82 -10.78
N PRO A 145 -6.71 -9.83 -9.67
CA PRO A 145 -6.35 -9.07 -8.48
C PRO A 145 -5.10 -9.64 -7.81
N LEU A 146 -4.46 -8.82 -6.98
CA LEU A 146 -3.35 -9.28 -6.14
C LEU A 146 -3.89 -10.06 -4.94
N ASP A 147 -3.23 -11.16 -4.61
CA ASP A 147 -3.54 -11.99 -3.45
C ASP A 147 -2.83 -11.49 -2.20
N GLU A 148 -3.58 -11.23 -1.12
CA GLU A 148 -3.04 -10.88 0.18
C GLU A 148 -3.86 -11.55 1.30
N ASP A 149 -3.42 -12.72 1.70
CA ASP A 149 -4.09 -13.61 2.67
C ASP A 149 -4.33 -12.97 4.05
N LEU A 150 -3.46 -12.04 4.49
CA LEU A 150 -3.65 -11.32 5.76
C LEU A 150 -4.87 -10.40 5.76
N LEU A 151 -5.41 -10.05 4.58
CA LEU A 151 -6.64 -9.27 4.48
C LEU A 151 -7.84 -9.98 5.09
N ASN A 152 -7.88 -11.31 5.07
CA ASN A 152 -8.95 -12.06 5.71
C ASN A 152 -9.13 -11.64 7.17
N LEU A 153 -8.02 -11.45 7.91
CA LEU A 153 -8.06 -11.01 9.29
C LEU A 153 -8.63 -9.59 9.45
N VAL A 154 -8.37 -8.70 8.50
CA VAL A 154 -8.88 -7.32 8.51
C VAL A 154 -10.40 -7.31 8.37
N PHE A 155 -10.95 -8.19 7.53
CA PHE A 155 -12.38 -8.28 7.31
C PHE A 155 -13.12 -9.05 8.40
N GLU A 156 -12.55 -10.13 8.92
CA GLU A 156 -13.18 -10.99 9.93
C GLU A 156 -13.09 -10.41 11.35
N LYS A 157 -12.00 -9.71 11.72
CA LYS A 157 -11.71 -9.30 13.10
C LYS A 157 -11.59 -7.79 13.22
N THR A 158 -12.53 -7.18 13.92
CA THR A 158 -12.50 -5.71 14.17
C THR A 158 -11.23 -5.24 14.89
N THR A 159 -10.59 -6.11 15.68
CA THR A 159 -9.31 -5.81 16.35
C THR A 159 -8.12 -5.77 15.42
N MET A 160 -8.26 -6.30 14.19
CA MET A 160 -7.19 -6.33 13.18
C MET A 160 -7.29 -5.18 12.18
N ARG A 161 -8.14 -4.20 12.47
CA ARG A 161 -8.26 -2.96 11.71
C ARG A 161 -8.46 -1.76 12.59
N THR A 162 -8.08 -0.60 12.07
CA THR A 162 -8.43 0.71 12.60
C THR A 162 -9.48 1.34 11.68
N GLU A 163 -10.52 1.93 12.27
CA GLU A 163 -11.53 2.68 11.53
C GLU A 163 -11.22 4.17 11.64
N ILE A 164 -11.04 4.82 10.50
CA ILE A 164 -10.82 6.25 10.43
C ILE A 164 -11.89 6.92 9.56
N THR A 165 -12.31 8.11 9.94
CA THR A 165 -13.18 8.94 9.10
C THR A 165 -12.33 10.00 8.43
N THR A 166 -12.16 9.87 7.11
CA THR A 166 -11.50 10.87 6.29
C THR A 166 -12.22 10.95 4.93
N PHE A 167 -12.08 12.07 4.21
CA PHE A 167 -12.79 12.29 2.95
C PHE A 167 -14.30 12.04 3.03
N LYS A 168 -14.91 12.30 4.20
CA LYS A 168 -16.36 12.05 4.49
C LYS A 168 -16.78 10.59 4.37
N LYS A 169 -15.85 9.65 4.41
CA LYS A 169 -16.07 8.20 4.33
C LYS A 169 -15.41 7.49 5.50
N LEU A 170 -15.99 6.35 5.86
CA LEU A 170 -15.38 5.42 6.80
C LEU A 170 -14.40 4.53 6.06
N LEU A 171 -13.11 4.61 6.43
CA LEU A 171 -12.08 3.75 5.92
C LEU A 171 -11.66 2.72 6.97
N TRP A 172 -11.42 1.51 6.51
CA TRP A 172 -10.72 0.48 7.25
C TRP A 172 -9.26 0.49 6.87
N ILE A 173 -8.40 0.59 7.85
CA ILE A 173 -6.95 0.49 7.70
C ILE A 173 -6.51 -0.74 8.49
N PRO A 174 -5.72 -1.67 7.90
CA PRO A 174 -5.18 -2.78 8.66
C PRO A 174 -4.47 -2.32 9.93
N ALA A 175 -4.61 -3.07 11.01
CA ALA A 175 -3.92 -2.79 12.26
C ALA A 175 -2.38 -2.77 12.03
N PRO A 176 -1.60 -2.03 12.85
CA PRO A 176 -0.17 -1.86 12.63
C PRO A 176 0.61 -3.17 12.47
N GLU A 177 0.23 -4.23 13.19
CA GLU A 177 0.85 -5.56 13.05
C GLU A 177 0.58 -6.21 11.69
N ILE A 178 -0.60 -6.01 11.10
CA ILE A 178 -0.90 -6.49 9.75
C ILE A 178 -0.08 -5.68 8.72
N LEU A 179 -0.06 -4.35 8.84
CA LEU A 179 0.75 -3.49 7.96
C LEU A 179 2.24 -3.86 8.03
N LEU A 180 2.79 -4.04 9.23
CA LEU A 180 4.17 -4.47 9.41
C LEU A 180 4.42 -5.83 8.76
N SER A 181 3.52 -6.78 8.96
CA SER A 181 3.63 -8.13 8.41
C SER A 181 3.58 -8.13 6.87
N THR A 182 2.67 -7.36 6.26
CA THR A 182 2.61 -7.25 4.79
C THR A 182 3.88 -6.63 4.21
N LYS A 183 4.48 -5.63 4.89
CA LYS A 183 5.76 -5.02 4.47
C LYS A 183 6.94 -5.98 4.59
N ILE A 184 7.04 -6.74 5.69
CA ILE A 184 8.05 -7.78 5.87
C ILE A 184 7.91 -8.87 4.79
N LYS A 185 6.69 -9.30 4.49
CA LYS A 185 6.38 -10.33 3.48
C LYS A 185 6.77 -9.87 2.06
N SER A 186 6.54 -8.60 1.72
CA SER A 186 6.77 -8.05 0.39
C SER A 186 8.22 -7.66 0.11
N LEU A 187 8.94 -7.15 1.12
CA LEU A 187 10.26 -6.54 0.99
C LEU A 187 11.28 -7.37 0.19
N PRO A 188 11.42 -8.70 0.38
CA PRO A 188 12.42 -9.49 -0.36
C PRO A 188 12.23 -9.52 -1.87
N ASN A 189 11.03 -9.19 -2.36
CA ASN A 189 10.68 -9.24 -3.79
C ASN A 189 10.57 -7.84 -4.42
N ARG A 190 10.95 -6.78 -3.70
CA ARG A 190 10.82 -5.40 -4.18
C ARG A 190 11.98 -4.98 -5.07
N THR A 191 11.67 -4.17 -6.07
CA THR A 191 12.66 -3.38 -6.82
C THR A 191 13.22 -2.26 -5.93
N GLU A 192 14.34 -1.68 -6.30
CA GLU A 192 15.13 -0.75 -5.48
C GLU A 192 14.30 0.36 -4.81
N ASP A 193 13.59 1.19 -5.57
CA ASP A 193 12.79 2.29 -5.01
C ASP A 193 11.70 1.80 -4.06
N LYS A 194 10.99 0.72 -4.43
CA LYS A 194 9.95 0.13 -3.58
C LYS A 194 10.53 -0.54 -2.34
N ARG A 195 11.76 -1.05 -2.43
CA ARG A 195 12.50 -1.64 -1.32
C ARG A 195 12.84 -0.60 -0.26
N ILE A 196 13.41 0.54 -0.68
CA ILE A 196 13.69 1.67 0.22
C ILE A 196 12.41 2.15 0.90
N LYS A 197 11.31 2.29 0.14
CA LYS A 197 10.00 2.69 0.73
C LYS A 197 9.50 1.68 1.75
N ASP A 198 9.59 0.37 1.48
CA ASP A 198 9.14 -0.65 2.43
C ASP A 198 10.05 -0.69 3.69
N ILE A 199 11.36 -0.41 3.58
CA ILE A 199 12.25 -0.22 4.75
C ILE A 199 11.80 0.99 5.58
N CYS A 200 11.51 2.13 4.93
CA CYS A 200 10.96 3.30 5.61
C CYS A 200 9.63 2.98 6.31
N ASP A 201 8.73 2.25 5.64
CA ASP A 201 7.43 1.87 6.19
C ASP A 201 7.57 0.94 7.41
N ILE A 202 8.45 -0.06 7.35
CA ILE A 202 8.74 -0.97 8.48
C ILE A 202 9.22 -0.15 9.69
N TYR A 203 10.16 0.78 9.48
CA TYR A 203 10.65 1.63 10.55
C TYR A 203 9.55 2.53 11.11
N ALA A 204 8.82 3.22 10.24
CA ALA A 204 7.78 4.15 10.65
C ALA A 204 6.64 3.45 11.41
N ILE A 205 6.15 2.31 10.94
CA ILE A 205 5.14 1.52 11.67
C ILE A 205 5.66 1.11 13.05
N SER A 206 6.93 0.71 13.14
CA SER A 206 7.53 0.23 14.38
C SER A 206 7.65 1.33 15.45
N PHE A 207 7.92 2.58 15.06
CA PHE A 207 8.21 3.65 16.01
C PHE A 207 7.14 4.74 16.10
N PHE A 208 6.30 4.90 15.07
CA PHE A 208 5.32 5.99 15.00
C PHE A 208 3.87 5.49 14.91
N SER A 209 3.62 4.19 15.08
CA SER A 209 2.27 3.69 15.34
C SER A 209 1.93 3.82 16.83
N ASN A 210 0.67 3.61 17.17
CA ASN A 210 0.20 3.65 18.54
C ASN A 210 0.53 2.38 19.38
N LYS A 211 1.32 1.43 18.81
CA LYS A 211 1.74 0.19 19.47
C LYS A 211 3.23 0.22 19.83
N LYS A 212 3.60 -0.50 20.88
CA LYS A 212 5.00 -0.68 21.25
C LYS A 212 5.71 -1.60 20.26
N VAL A 213 6.97 -1.29 19.91
CA VAL A 213 7.79 -2.08 18.98
C VAL A 213 7.83 -3.57 19.39
N THR A 214 8.02 -3.86 20.68
CA THR A 214 8.10 -5.24 21.19
C THR A 214 6.79 -6.03 21.04
N GLU A 215 5.64 -5.34 21.13
CA GLU A 215 4.32 -5.92 20.91
C GLU A 215 4.11 -6.20 19.42
N LEU A 216 4.40 -5.21 18.56
CA LEU A 216 4.33 -5.35 17.11
C LEU A 216 5.16 -6.52 16.59
N MET A 217 6.42 -6.63 17.07
CA MET A 217 7.31 -7.73 16.69
C MET A 217 6.73 -9.09 17.11
N LYS A 218 6.18 -9.19 18.34
CA LYS A 218 5.56 -10.42 18.81
C LYS A 218 4.35 -10.81 17.97
N GLU A 219 3.48 -9.86 17.68
CA GLU A 219 2.26 -10.10 16.90
C GLU A 219 2.59 -10.45 15.45
N SER A 220 3.55 -9.77 14.81
CA SER A 220 4.00 -10.10 13.46
C SER A 220 4.61 -11.50 13.36
N LYS A 221 5.30 -11.97 14.41
CA LYS A 221 5.82 -13.35 14.48
C LYS A 221 4.72 -14.42 14.64
N ILE A 222 3.55 -14.04 15.09
CA ILE A 222 2.37 -14.93 15.10
C ILE A 222 1.71 -14.96 13.70
N LEU A 223 1.74 -13.84 12.98
CA LEU A 223 1.10 -13.67 11.69
C LEU A 223 1.92 -14.23 10.52
N LEU A 224 3.24 -14.27 10.65
CA LEU A 224 4.15 -14.71 9.61
C LEU A 224 4.95 -15.93 10.03
N GLU A 225 5.19 -16.81 9.06
CA GLU A 225 6.11 -17.92 9.22
C GLU A 225 7.56 -17.40 9.43
N LYS A 226 8.34 -18.16 10.19
CA LYS A 226 9.73 -17.82 10.52
C LYS A 226 10.59 -17.56 9.29
N ASP A 227 10.40 -18.29 8.20
CA ASP A 227 11.15 -18.14 6.96
C ASP A 227 11.03 -16.73 6.34
N ARG A 228 9.94 -16.02 6.61
CA ARG A 228 9.74 -14.64 6.15
C ARG A 228 10.74 -13.67 6.76
N PHE A 229 11.02 -13.83 8.05
CA PHE A 229 12.05 -13.05 8.76
C PHE A 229 13.46 -13.44 8.33
N GLU A 230 13.70 -14.72 8.06
CA GLU A 230 14.99 -15.21 7.55
C GLU A 230 15.36 -14.57 6.20
N LYS A 231 14.38 -14.30 5.35
CA LYS A 231 14.55 -13.60 4.05
C LYS A 231 14.98 -12.14 4.18
N LEU A 232 14.94 -11.57 5.39
CA LEU A 232 15.47 -10.23 5.66
C LEU A 232 16.99 -10.22 5.90
N LYS A 233 17.63 -11.37 6.17
CA LYS A 233 19.07 -11.45 6.48
C LYS A 233 19.97 -10.82 5.41
N PRO A 234 19.73 -11.03 4.08
CA PRO A 234 20.56 -10.44 3.06
C PRO A 234 20.64 -8.91 3.11
N PHE A 235 19.58 -8.24 3.62
CA PHE A 235 19.59 -6.77 3.77
C PHE A 235 20.61 -6.28 4.79
N LEU A 236 21.00 -7.13 5.77
CA LEU A 236 22.01 -6.76 6.76
C LEU A 236 23.46 -6.81 6.23
N GLU A 237 23.65 -7.37 5.03
CA GLU A 237 24.99 -7.50 4.40
C GLU A 237 25.48 -6.20 3.76
N SER A 238 24.55 -5.27 3.41
CA SER A 238 24.85 -3.94 2.89
C SER A 238 24.18 -2.87 3.74
N ASP A 239 24.83 -1.73 3.91
CA ASP A 239 24.27 -0.58 4.60
C ASP A 239 23.56 0.40 3.66
N ASP A 240 23.70 0.27 2.35
CA ASP A 240 23.28 1.26 1.36
C ASP A 240 21.77 1.55 1.41
N ASP A 241 20.96 0.48 1.49
CA ASP A 241 19.50 0.62 1.58
C ASP A 241 19.08 1.31 2.90
N PHE A 242 19.74 0.98 4.02
CA PHE A 242 19.45 1.59 5.32
C PHE A 242 19.90 3.04 5.39
N LEU A 243 21.04 3.39 4.80
CA LEU A 243 21.51 4.77 4.72
C LEU A 243 20.55 5.61 3.86
N THR A 244 20.14 5.09 2.71
CA THR A 244 19.16 5.76 1.85
C THR A 244 17.82 5.96 2.56
N ALA A 245 17.30 4.93 3.24
CA ALA A 245 16.06 5.05 4.02
C ALA A 245 16.19 6.06 5.17
N ALA A 246 17.35 6.09 5.83
CA ALA A 246 17.65 7.00 6.92
C ALA A 246 17.63 8.48 6.49
N GLU A 247 18.17 8.78 5.30
CA GLU A 247 18.08 10.13 4.71
C GLU A 247 16.62 10.58 4.49
N HIS A 248 15.75 9.66 4.05
CA HIS A 248 14.34 9.97 3.84
C HIS A 248 13.55 10.15 5.14
N LEU A 249 13.93 9.42 6.18
CA LEU A 249 13.27 9.46 7.48
C LEU A 249 13.86 10.49 8.43
N LEU A 250 15.00 11.10 8.09
CA LEU A 250 15.78 12.00 8.94
C LEU A 250 16.19 11.33 10.27
N VAL A 251 16.57 10.05 10.19
CA VAL A 251 17.03 9.25 11.34
C VAL A 251 18.43 8.68 11.08
N ASP A 252 18.99 8.00 12.09
CA ASP A 252 20.26 7.30 11.95
C ASP A 252 20.06 5.92 11.29
N GLY A 253 20.88 5.61 10.27
CA GLY A 253 20.82 4.35 9.54
C GLY A 253 21.09 3.11 10.42
N GLU A 254 21.95 3.24 11.44
CA GLU A 254 22.18 2.15 12.39
C GLU A 254 20.93 1.83 13.22
N SER A 255 20.08 2.81 13.50
CA SER A 255 18.80 2.60 14.18
C SER A 255 17.87 1.73 13.35
N ILE A 256 17.81 1.94 12.02
CA ILE A 256 17.01 1.10 11.11
C ILE A 256 17.60 -0.31 11.05
N LYS A 257 18.92 -0.43 10.89
CA LYS A 257 19.62 -1.73 10.85
C LYS A 257 19.41 -2.52 12.13
N ASN A 258 19.43 -1.87 13.29
CA ASN A 258 19.20 -2.52 14.58
C ASN A 258 17.76 -3.04 14.72
N LEU A 259 16.75 -2.30 14.22
CA LEU A 259 15.38 -2.79 14.12
C LEU A 259 15.33 -4.11 13.31
N PHE A 260 15.97 -4.14 12.15
CA PHE A 260 16.01 -5.34 11.29
C PHE A 260 16.72 -6.52 11.98
N LYS A 261 17.82 -6.26 12.70
CA LYS A 261 18.48 -7.30 13.53
C LYS A 261 17.51 -7.87 14.59
N GLU A 262 16.70 -7.03 15.22
CA GLU A 262 15.72 -7.49 16.22
C GLU A 262 14.54 -8.26 15.57
N LEU A 263 14.08 -7.85 14.40
CA LEU A 263 13.03 -8.57 13.66
C LEU A 263 13.49 -10.00 13.30
N ILE A 264 14.76 -10.19 12.94
CA ILE A 264 15.34 -11.49 12.55
C ILE A 264 15.65 -12.38 13.76
N LYS A 265 15.88 -11.80 14.93
CA LYS A 265 16.08 -12.58 16.16
C LYS A 265 14.78 -13.32 16.49
N THR A 266 14.80 -14.62 16.38
CA THR A 266 13.64 -15.50 16.63
C THR A 266 13.75 -16.18 17.98
#